data_44ac186183fa4b56fcd30b083a1621ed
#
_entry.id   44ac186183fa4b56fcd30b083a1621ed
#
_cell.length_a   1.000
_cell.length_b   1.000
_cell.length_c   1.000
_cell.angle_alpha   90.00
_cell.angle_beta   90.00
_cell.angle_gamma   90.00
#
_symmetry.space_group_name_H-M   'P 1'
#
loop_
_entity.id
_entity.type
_entity.pdbx_description
1 polymer ?
#
loop_
_entity_poly.entity_id
_entity_poly.type
_entity_poly.pdbx_seq_one_letter_code
_entity_poly.pdbx_strand_id
1 'polypeptide(L)'
;MNEIKRLERMVKWQGLGLIVLLISVAFLWVDRFSHHVIITQGIVIVDEEGKDRILIGAPIPTSKDRIRDDLKKVEAAYADWFPPEAKFMENFEKEVDNQAFGMLILDEHGYDKLALGDHVPDPFFGKRIGPSSGIVVNDSTGTERTGYGLIEMKDRYRVSLGFDRSDGYEGMILGLDDKEGAQISIQSSDFEENLRLGQNLKTNAFEILYENKKDSITLTFPNN
;
A
#
# COMPACT_ATOMS: atom_id res chain seq x y z
N MET A 1 52.38 -55.18 -13.89
CA MET A 1 52.96 -53.82 -13.57
C MET A 1 52.22 -52.64 -14.23
N ASN A 2 51.60 -52.77 -15.39
CA ASN A 2 50.87 -51.69 -16.08
C ASN A 2 49.50 -51.36 -15.48
N GLU A 3 48.79 -52.34 -14.94
CA GLU A 3 47.45 -52.09 -14.40
C GLU A 3 47.48 -51.29 -13.08
N ILE A 4 48.44 -51.58 -12.20
CA ILE A 4 48.60 -50.84 -10.93
C ILE A 4 48.86 -49.34 -11.21
N LYS A 5 49.77 -49.06 -12.16
CA LYS A 5 50.07 -47.67 -12.54
C LYS A 5 48.86 -46.96 -13.22
N ARG A 6 47.96 -47.71 -13.86
CA ARG A 6 46.73 -47.19 -14.44
C ARG A 6 45.72 -46.87 -13.33
N LEU A 7 45.57 -47.77 -12.35
CA LEU A 7 44.69 -47.53 -11.20
C LEU A 7 45.18 -46.33 -10.38
N GLU A 8 46.46 -46.24 -10.10
CA GLU A 8 47.02 -45.08 -9.38
C GLU A 8 46.75 -43.75 -10.09
N ARG A 9 46.86 -43.73 -11.42
CA ARG A 9 46.53 -42.55 -12.19
C ARG A 9 45.03 -42.22 -12.13
N MET A 10 44.16 -43.20 -12.24
CA MET A 10 42.71 -43.00 -12.11
C MET A 10 42.33 -42.43 -10.74
N VAL A 11 42.88 -43.00 -9.66
CA VAL A 11 42.63 -42.53 -8.29
C VAL A 11 43.13 -41.07 -8.11
N LYS A 12 44.30 -40.73 -8.67
CA LYS A 12 44.83 -39.37 -8.62
C LYS A 12 43.92 -38.37 -9.38
N TRP A 13 43.43 -38.74 -10.56
CA TRP A 13 42.52 -37.89 -11.32
C TRP A 13 41.14 -37.75 -10.67
N GLN A 14 40.62 -38.82 -10.05
CA GLN A 14 39.39 -38.76 -9.28
C GLN A 14 39.54 -37.88 -8.02
N GLY A 15 40.66 -37.98 -7.32
CA GLY A 15 40.98 -37.12 -6.19
C GLY A 15 41.09 -35.65 -6.57
N LEU A 16 41.75 -35.36 -7.70
CA LEU A 16 41.84 -34.00 -8.21
C LEU A 16 40.44 -33.44 -8.61
N GLY A 17 39.62 -34.25 -9.28
CA GLY A 17 38.24 -33.88 -9.64
C GLY A 17 37.38 -33.58 -8.41
N LEU A 18 37.51 -34.38 -7.34
CA LEU A 18 36.79 -34.15 -6.09
C LEU A 18 37.23 -32.85 -5.40
N ILE A 19 38.52 -32.55 -5.41
CA ILE A 19 39.04 -31.28 -4.85
C ILE A 19 38.49 -30.07 -5.62
N VAL A 20 38.51 -30.13 -6.96
CA VAL A 20 37.97 -29.05 -7.81
C VAL A 20 36.47 -28.88 -7.53
N LEU A 21 35.72 -29.98 -7.40
CA LEU A 21 34.31 -29.93 -7.06
C LEU A 21 34.05 -29.26 -5.70
N LEU A 22 34.80 -29.65 -4.68
CA LEU A 22 34.69 -29.06 -3.35
C LEU A 22 35.04 -27.57 -3.32
N ILE A 23 36.08 -27.16 -4.04
CA ILE A 23 36.44 -25.75 -4.18
C ILE A 23 35.32 -24.99 -4.91
N SER A 24 34.75 -25.55 -5.96
CA SER A 24 33.62 -24.93 -6.71
C SER A 24 32.40 -24.80 -5.82
N VAL A 25 32.04 -25.81 -5.05
CA VAL A 25 30.91 -25.74 -4.11
C VAL A 25 31.19 -24.71 -3.01
N ALA A 26 32.39 -24.68 -2.45
CA ALA A 26 32.77 -23.68 -1.45
C ALA A 26 32.72 -22.26 -2.02
N PHE A 27 33.18 -22.05 -3.26
CA PHE A 27 33.09 -20.74 -3.95
C PHE A 27 31.66 -20.31 -4.16
N LEU A 28 30.77 -21.18 -4.67
CA LEU A 28 29.35 -20.92 -4.83
C LEU A 28 28.66 -20.61 -3.49
N TRP A 29 29.12 -21.30 -2.42
CA TRP A 29 28.60 -21.05 -1.07
C TRP A 29 29.00 -19.67 -0.57
N VAL A 30 30.29 -19.31 -0.67
CA VAL A 30 30.81 -18.00 -0.27
C VAL A 30 30.17 -16.89 -1.08
N ASP A 31 30.02 -17.04 -2.40
CA ASP A 31 29.37 -16.07 -3.27
C ASP A 31 27.90 -15.84 -2.85
N ARG A 32 27.16 -16.91 -2.56
CA ARG A 32 25.77 -16.84 -2.10
C ARG A 32 25.60 -16.13 -0.75
N PHE A 33 26.57 -16.24 0.16
CA PHE A 33 26.52 -15.59 1.48
C PHE A 33 27.21 -14.22 1.53
N SER A 34 27.95 -13.83 0.51
CA SER A 34 28.61 -12.53 0.45
C SER A 34 27.69 -11.40 -0.06
N HIS A 35 26.54 -11.73 -0.67
CA HIS A 35 25.58 -10.74 -1.09
C HIS A 35 24.70 -10.31 0.10
N HIS A 36 24.92 -9.08 0.59
CA HIS A 36 24.09 -8.44 1.61
C HIS A 36 22.73 -7.94 1.07
N VAL A 37 22.45 -8.19 -0.20
CA VAL A 37 21.22 -7.75 -0.89
C VAL A 37 20.45 -8.98 -1.37
N ILE A 38 19.17 -9.05 -1.01
CA ILE A 38 18.24 -10.05 -1.54
C ILE A 38 17.61 -9.46 -2.80
N ILE A 39 17.88 -10.07 -3.95
CA ILE A 39 17.23 -9.72 -5.22
C ILE A 39 16.12 -10.74 -5.46
N THR A 40 14.85 -10.28 -5.36
CA THR A 40 13.66 -11.11 -5.56
C THR A 40 12.53 -10.28 -6.15
N GLN A 41 11.57 -10.92 -6.81
CA GLN A 41 10.37 -10.25 -7.34
C GLN A 41 9.34 -9.97 -6.24
N GLY A 42 9.38 -10.72 -5.13
CA GLY A 42 8.49 -10.52 -4.01
C GLY A 42 8.83 -11.40 -2.81
N ILE A 43 8.31 -11.02 -1.65
CA ILE A 43 8.43 -11.75 -0.40
C ILE A 43 7.03 -11.93 0.18
N VAL A 44 6.70 -13.15 0.61
CA VAL A 44 5.51 -13.46 1.38
C VAL A 44 5.96 -13.98 2.74
N ILE A 45 5.52 -13.33 3.80
CA ILE A 45 5.76 -13.78 5.18
C ILE A 45 4.47 -14.39 5.69
N VAL A 46 4.55 -15.62 6.15
CA VAL A 46 3.43 -16.39 6.70
C VAL A 46 3.51 -16.46 8.23
N ASP A 47 2.35 -16.61 8.87
CA ASP A 47 2.28 -16.90 10.30
C ASP A 47 2.55 -18.39 10.61
N GLU A 48 2.42 -18.77 11.89
CA GLU A 48 2.63 -20.15 12.36
C GLU A 48 1.63 -21.15 11.76
N GLU A 49 0.47 -20.66 11.29
CA GLU A 49 -0.57 -21.45 10.64
C GLU A 49 -0.38 -21.56 9.12
N GLY A 50 0.62 -20.88 8.56
CA GLY A 50 0.93 -20.84 7.13
C GLY A 50 0.01 -19.91 6.34
N LYS A 51 -0.65 -18.95 6.99
CA LYS A 51 -1.41 -17.89 6.34
C LYS A 51 -0.49 -16.73 5.95
N ASP A 52 -0.72 -16.17 4.79
CA ASP A 52 0.01 -15.00 4.31
C ASP A 52 -0.34 -13.78 5.18
N ARG A 53 0.68 -13.09 5.72
CA ARG A 53 0.51 -11.96 6.64
C ARG A 53 1.18 -10.69 6.16
N ILE A 54 2.33 -10.79 5.48
CA ILE A 54 3.00 -9.63 4.91
C ILE A 54 3.40 -9.95 3.48
N LEU A 55 3.01 -9.07 2.58
CA LEU A 55 3.32 -9.15 1.16
C LEU A 55 4.22 -7.96 0.81
N ILE A 56 5.37 -8.21 0.19
CA ILE A 56 6.32 -7.17 -0.23
C ILE A 56 6.66 -7.40 -1.68
N GLY A 57 6.59 -6.37 -2.52
CA GLY A 57 6.92 -6.49 -3.94
C GLY A 57 6.59 -5.25 -4.76
N ALA A 58 6.97 -5.28 -6.03
CA ALA A 58 6.66 -4.25 -7.01
C ALA A 58 6.37 -4.89 -8.40
N PRO A 59 5.14 -5.34 -8.63
CA PRO A 59 3.97 -5.34 -7.74
C PRO A 59 4.10 -6.34 -6.58
N ILE A 60 3.24 -6.20 -5.57
CA ILE A 60 3.16 -7.19 -4.48
C ILE A 60 2.73 -8.56 -5.03
N PRO A 61 3.17 -9.68 -4.41
CA PRO A 61 2.67 -11.01 -4.76
C PRO A 61 1.17 -11.14 -4.50
N THR A 62 0.46 -11.88 -5.35
CA THR A 62 -0.91 -12.31 -5.06
C THR A 62 -0.93 -13.27 -3.88
N SER A 63 -1.99 -13.22 -3.08
CA SER A 63 -2.15 -14.03 -1.89
C SER A 63 -3.50 -14.76 -1.87
N LYS A 64 -3.46 -16.06 -1.62
CA LYS A 64 -4.66 -16.86 -1.40
C LYS A 64 -5.45 -16.42 -0.15
N ASP A 65 -4.80 -15.78 0.80
CA ASP A 65 -5.40 -15.37 2.07
C ASP A 65 -5.92 -13.93 2.04
N ARG A 66 -5.47 -13.10 1.08
CA ARG A 66 -5.95 -11.73 0.90
C ARG A 66 -7.36 -11.70 0.32
N ILE A 67 -8.28 -10.98 0.97
CA ILE A 67 -9.67 -10.83 0.52
C ILE A 67 -9.74 -10.24 -0.88
N ARG A 68 -8.97 -9.20 -1.16
CA ARG A 68 -9.03 -8.44 -2.41
C ARG A 68 -8.49 -9.17 -3.64
N ASP A 69 -7.80 -10.30 -3.45
CA ASP A 69 -7.28 -11.12 -4.53
C ASP A 69 -8.29 -12.21 -4.99
N ASP A 70 -9.46 -12.32 -4.34
CA ASP A 70 -10.53 -13.27 -4.65
C ASP A 70 -11.90 -12.57 -4.70
N LEU A 71 -12.51 -12.51 -5.89
CA LEU A 71 -13.78 -11.82 -6.10
C LEU A 71 -14.94 -12.37 -5.22
N LYS A 72 -14.94 -13.66 -4.90
CA LYS A 72 -15.95 -14.24 -4.01
C LYS A 72 -15.77 -13.76 -2.57
N LYS A 73 -14.53 -13.60 -2.13
CA LYS A 73 -14.23 -13.03 -0.81
C LYS A 73 -14.59 -11.55 -0.77
N VAL A 74 -14.30 -10.81 -1.84
CA VAL A 74 -14.69 -9.40 -1.97
C VAL A 74 -16.20 -9.24 -1.90
N GLU A 75 -16.95 -10.06 -2.66
CA GLU A 75 -18.41 -10.05 -2.62
C GLU A 75 -18.95 -10.31 -1.21
N ALA A 76 -18.44 -11.34 -0.56
CA ALA A 76 -18.85 -11.70 0.81
C ALA A 76 -18.47 -10.66 1.86
N ALA A 77 -17.37 -9.91 1.66
CA ALA A 77 -16.87 -8.92 2.62
C ALA A 77 -17.52 -7.54 2.47
N TYR A 78 -17.83 -7.12 1.24
CA TYR A 78 -18.14 -5.72 0.95
C TYR A 78 -19.46 -5.49 0.21
N ALA A 79 -20.04 -6.48 -0.49
CA ALA A 79 -21.18 -6.23 -1.36
C ALA A 79 -22.40 -5.68 -0.61
N ASP A 80 -22.65 -6.15 0.61
CA ASP A 80 -23.77 -5.71 1.44
C ASP A 80 -23.64 -4.28 1.99
N TRP A 81 -22.48 -3.64 1.83
CA TRP A 81 -22.26 -2.26 2.28
C TRP A 81 -22.84 -1.25 1.29
N PHE A 82 -23.12 -1.68 0.09
CA PHE A 82 -23.56 -0.82 -1.00
C PHE A 82 -24.98 -1.19 -1.42
N PRO A 83 -25.82 -0.19 -1.74
CA PRO A 83 -27.14 -0.48 -2.29
C PRO A 83 -27.00 -1.14 -3.67
N PRO A 84 -27.98 -1.97 -4.10
CA PRO A 84 -27.91 -2.68 -5.37
C PRO A 84 -27.67 -1.79 -6.60
N GLU A 85 -28.13 -0.54 -6.54
CA GLU A 85 -27.97 0.46 -7.61
C GLU A 85 -26.51 0.87 -7.81
N ALA A 86 -25.67 0.72 -6.79
CA ALA A 86 -24.23 1.03 -6.85
C ALA A 86 -23.46 0.04 -7.72
N LYS A 87 -24.04 -1.16 -8.00
CA LYS A 87 -23.40 -2.20 -8.81
C LYS A 87 -21.94 -2.46 -8.39
N PHE A 88 -21.73 -2.54 -7.08
CA PHE A 88 -20.39 -2.60 -6.48
C PHE A 88 -19.50 -3.66 -7.15
N MET A 89 -19.95 -4.90 -7.24
CA MET A 89 -19.14 -5.99 -7.81
C MET A 89 -18.81 -5.78 -9.29
N GLU A 90 -19.76 -5.24 -10.07
CA GLU A 90 -19.52 -4.93 -11.49
C GLU A 90 -18.46 -3.84 -11.65
N ASN A 91 -18.48 -2.82 -10.80
CA ASN A 91 -17.51 -1.74 -10.80
C ASN A 91 -16.16 -2.23 -10.24
N PHE A 92 -16.19 -3.02 -9.17
CA PHE A 92 -14.99 -3.61 -8.58
C PHE A 92 -14.23 -4.45 -9.61
N GLU A 93 -14.87 -5.36 -10.31
CA GLU A 93 -14.24 -6.21 -11.32
C GLU A 93 -13.64 -5.43 -12.49
N LYS A 94 -14.27 -4.32 -12.90
CA LYS A 94 -13.85 -3.54 -14.06
C LYS A 94 -12.79 -2.47 -13.75
N GLU A 95 -12.86 -1.86 -12.59
CA GLU A 95 -12.14 -0.62 -12.31
C GLU A 95 -11.07 -0.77 -11.24
N VAL A 96 -11.08 -1.88 -10.49
CA VAL A 96 -10.20 -2.02 -9.34
C VAL A 96 -8.78 -2.39 -9.75
N ASP A 97 -7.85 -1.55 -9.35
CA ASP A 97 -6.44 -1.89 -9.32
C ASP A 97 -6.03 -2.21 -7.87
N ASN A 98 -6.01 -3.49 -7.53
CA ASN A 98 -5.59 -3.99 -6.22
C ASN A 98 -4.07 -4.10 -6.07
N GLN A 99 -3.32 -3.72 -7.09
CA GLN A 99 -1.86 -3.75 -7.05
C GLN A 99 -1.35 -2.70 -6.05
N ALA A 100 -0.28 -3.06 -5.38
CA ALA A 100 0.54 -2.12 -4.63
C ALA A 100 2.00 -2.36 -5.00
N PHE A 101 2.80 -1.30 -5.02
CA PHE A 101 4.25 -1.39 -5.18
C PHE A 101 4.90 -1.01 -3.86
N GLY A 102 5.08 -1.99 -2.98
CA GLY A 102 5.57 -1.75 -1.64
C GLY A 102 5.30 -2.89 -0.68
N MET A 103 4.53 -2.64 0.37
CA MET A 103 4.21 -3.61 1.40
C MET A 103 2.73 -3.57 1.79
N LEU A 104 2.14 -4.75 1.95
CA LEU A 104 0.86 -4.94 2.62
C LEU A 104 1.04 -5.78 3.88
N ILE A 105 0.28 -5.45 4.93
CA ILE A 105 0.10 -6.28 6.11
C ILE A 105 -1.36 -6.70 6.13
N LEU A 106 -1.60 -8.02 6.21
CA LEU A 106 -2.93 -8.60 6.32
C LEU A 106 -3.25 -8.89 7.78
N ASP A 107 -4.52 -8.71 8.16
CA ASP A 107 -5.00 -9.20 9.43
C ASP A 107 -5.28 -10.72 9.39
N GLU A 108 -5.74 -11.30 10.49
CA GLU A 108 -6.03 -12.75 10.60
C GLU A 108 -7.17 -13.23 9.69
N HIS A 109 -7.98 -12.30 9.17
CA HIS A 109 -9.10 -12.57 8.28
C HIS A 109 -8.78 -12.30 6.81
N GLY A 110 -7.58 -11.74 6.52
CA GLY A 110 -7.13 -11.43 5.17
C GLY A 110 -7.51 -10.03 4.67
N TYR A 111 -7.98 -9.14 5.56
CA TYR A 111 -8.15 -7.73 5.23
C TYR A 111 -6.80 -7.03 5.16
N ASP A 112 -6.64 -6.11 4.22
CA ASP A 112 -5.50 -5.21 4.15
C ASP A 112 -5.52 -4.30 5.38
N LYS A 113 -4.63 -4.54 6.35
CA LYS A 113 -4.56 -3.78 7.60
C LYS A 113 -3.69 -2.54 7.46
N LEU A 114 -2.61 -2.66 6.70
CA LEU A 114 -1.73 -1.57 6.35
C LEU A 114 -1.26 -1.76 4.92
N ALA A 115 -1.32 -0.70 4.14
CA ALA A 115 -0.70 -0.60 2.83
C ALA A 115 0.32 0.54 2.81
N LEU A 116 1.51 0.29 2.28
CA LEU A 116 2.58 1.27 2.14
C LEU A 116 3.25 1.09 0.79
N GLY A 117 3.40 2.18 0.03
CA GLY A 117 4.08 2.08 -1.26
C GLY A 117 3.97 3.30 -2.16
N ASP A 118 4.50 3.13 -3.38
CA ASP A 118 4.42 4.13 -4.44
C ASP A 118 3.09 4.07 -5.20
N HIS A 119 2.45 2.92 -5.20
CA HIS A 119 1.07 2.75 -5.59
C HIS A 119 0.33 2.10 -4.43
N VAL A 120 -0.59 2.86 -3.81
CA VAL A 120 -1.42 2.38 -2.71
C VAL A 120 -2.87 2.36 -3.19
N PRO A 121 -3.52 1.19 -3.24
CA PRO A 121 -4.89 1.08 -3.72
C PRO A 121 -5.87 1.80 -2.79
N ASP A 122 -6.99 2.23 -3.34
CA ASP A 122 -8.13 2.69 -2.55
C ASP A 122 -8.78 1.50 -1.83
N PRO A 123 -9.15 1.61 -0.55
CA PRO A 123 -9.72 0.50 0.20
C PRO A 123 -11.02 -0.05 -0.39
N PHE A 124 -11.84 0.79 -1.03
CA PHE A 124 -13.13 0.36 -1.57
C PHE A 124 -13.07 0.02 -3.06
N PHE A 125 -12.53 0.93 -3.86
CA PHE A 125 -12.56 0.80 -5.31
C PHE A 125 -11.21 0.46 -5.94
N GLY A 126 -10.13 0.50 -5.16
CA GLY A 126 -8.77 0.25 -5.64
C GLY A 126 -8.25 1.29 -6.64
N LYS A 127 -9.01 2.36 -6.91
CA LYS A 127 -8.65 3.39 -7.86
C LYS A 127 -8.76 4.77 -7.22
N ARG A 128 -7.63 5.43 -7.14
CA ARG A 128 -7.57 6.82 -6.68
C ARG A 128 -7.71 7.79 -7.84
N ILE A 129 -7.99 9.05 -7.54
CA ILE A 129 -8.13 10.13 -8.54
C ILE A 129 -6.84 10.42 -9.32
N GLY A 130 -5.72 9.86 -8.91
CA GLY A 130 -4.41 9.92 -9.56
C GLY A 130 -3.43 8.95 -8.92
N PRO A 131 -2.22 8.81 -9.48
CA PRO A 131 -1.15 8.07 -8.85
C PRO A 131 -0.95 8.54 -7.42
N SER A 132 -0.79 7.58 -6.50
CA SER A 132 -0.69 7.87 -5.07
C SER A 132 0.45 7.08 -4.44
N SER A 133 1.26 7.78 -3.67
CA SER A 133 2.33 7.19 -2.85
C SER A 133 2.04 7.51 -1.40
N GLY A 134 2.15 6.53 -0.52
CA GLY A 134 1.87 6.80 0.89
C GLY A 134 1.66 5.58 1.76
N ILE A 135 0.93 5.83 2.85
CA ILE A 135 0.57 4.83 3.86
C ILE A 135 -0.93 4.92 4.11
N VAL A 136 -1.59 3.78 4.13
CA VAL A 136 -3.01 3.64 4.51
C VAL A 136 -3.12 2.64 5.64
N VAL A 137 -3.89 2.97 6.67
CA VAL A 137 -4.20 2.08 7.79
C VAL A 137 -5.69 1.86 7.85
N ASN A 138 -6.09 0.59 7.80
CA ASN A 138 -7.47 0.15 7.83
C ASN A 138 -7.84 -0.49 9.17
N ASP A 139 -9.11 -0.51 9.47
CA ASP A 139 -9.63 -1.25 10.61
C ASP A 139 -9.79 -2.77 10.32
N SER A 140 -10.43 -3.48 11.23
CA SER A 140 -10.66 -4.93 11.11
C SER A 140 -11.68 -5.31 10.04
N THR A 141 -12.35 -4.36 9.42
CA THR A 141 -13.28 -4.57 8.31
C THR A 141 -12.68 -4.17 6.96
N GLY A 142 -11.41 -3.74 6.95
CA GLY A 142 -10.74 -3.25 5.75
C GLY A 142 -11.13 -1.82 5.35
N THR A 143 -11.83 -1.09 6.24
CA THR A 143 -12.18 0.33 6.02
C THR A 143 -11.01 1.23 6.40
N GLU A 144 -10.66 2.18 5.55
CA GLU A 144 -9.63 3.19 5.85
C GLU A 144 -10.00 3.98 7.11
N ARG A 145 -9.01 4.18 7.96
CA ARG A 145 -9.12 5.00 9.18
C ARG A 145 -8.17 6.18 9.16
N THR A 146 -7.09 6.04 8.49
CA THR A 146 -6.14 7.13 8.26
C THR A 146 -5.24 6.80 7.10
N GLY A 147 -4.90 7.82 6.33
CA GLY A 147 -3.93 7.74 5.26
C GLY A 147 -3.06 8.99 5.22
N TYR A 148 -1.78 8.79 4.97
CA TYR A 148 -0.83 9.85 4.66
C TYR A 148 -0.23 9.60 3.29
N GLY A 149 -0.31 10.56 2.39
CA GLY A 149 0.26 10.37 1.07
C GLY A 149 0.25 11.56 0.16
N LEU A 150 0.90 11.36 -0.98
CA LEU A 150 0.91 12.23 -2.13
C LEU A 150 -0.03 11.67 -3.20
N ILE A 151 -0.89 12.51 -3.76
CA ILE A 151 -1.68 12.20 -4.94
C ILE A 151 -1.21 13.13 -6.07
N GLU A 152 -0.78 12.53 -7.17
CA GLU A 152 -0.30 13.24 -8.35
C GLU A 152 -1.44 13.33 -9.39
N MET A 153 -1.93 14.52 -9.62
CA MET A 153 -2.93 14.80 -10.64
C MET A 153 -2.28 15.55 -11.80
N LYS A 154 -2.91 15.54 -12.96
CA LYS A 154 -2.34 16.10 -14.21
C LYS A 154 -1.77 17.52 -14.06
N ASP A 155 -2.35 18.34 -13.22
CA ASP A 155 -2.08 19.77 -13.11
C ASP A 155 -1.94 20.26 -11.66
N ARG A 156 -1.86 19.34 -10.70
CA ARG A 156 -1.64 19.67 -9.27
C ARG A 156 -1.18 18.46 -8.46
N TYR A 157 -0.54 18.74 -7.36
CA TYR A 157 -0.17 17.77 -6.33
C TYR A 157 -0.98 18.03 -5.06
N ARG A 158 -1.35 16.95 -4.38
CA ARG A 158 -1.97 17.00 -3.05
C ARG A 158 -1.22 16.09 -2.11
N VAL A 159 -0.72 16.64 -1.01
CA VAL A 159 -0.21 15.88 0.13
C VAL A 159 -1.22 16.02 1.25
N SER A 160 -1.67 14.92 1.81
CA SER A 160 -2.67 14.93 2.88
C SER A 160 -2.43 13.86 3.93
N LEU A 161 -2.90 14.16 5.16
CA LEU A 161 -3.12 13.21 6.24
C LEU A 161 -4.62 13.25 6.54
N GLY A 162 -5.31 12.15 6.22
CA GLY A 162 -6.73 11.97 6.45
C GLY A 162 -7.02 11.16 7.71
N PHE A 163 -8.16 11.45 8.33
CA PHE A 163 -8.74 10.69 9.43
C PHE A 163 -10.20 10.41 9.12
N ASP A 164 -10.54 9.14 8.94
CA ASP A 164 -11.85 8.70 8.56
C ASP A 164 -12.65 8.20 9.77
N ARG A 165 -13.94 8.47 9.71
CA ARG A 165 -14.90 7.98 10.69
C ARG A 165 -15.24 6.51 10.45
N SER A 166 -15.96 5.93 11.39
CA SER A 166 -16.42 4.53 11.29
C SER A 166 -17.39 4.25 10.14
N ASP A 167 -17.98 5.30 9.59
CA ASP A 167 -18.85 5.24 8.41
C ASP A 167 -18.09 5.31 7.07
N GLY A 168 -16.74 5.37 7.12
CA GLY A 168 -15.88 5.43 5.93
C GLY A 168 -15.73 6.81 5.29
N TYR A 169 -16.31 7.85 5.90
CA TYR A 169 -16.17 9.22 5.41
C TYR A 169 -15.07 9.98 6.15
N GLU A 170 -14.42 10.91 5.44
CA GLU A 170 -13.42 11.78 6.04
C GLU A 170 -14.03 12.64 7.15
N GLY A 171 -13.47 12.56 8.34
CA GLY A 171 -13.81 13.41 9.48
C GLY A 171 -12.88 14.60 9.63
N MET A 172 -11.60 14.42 9.25
CA MET A 172 -10.60 15.47 9.33
C MET A 172 -9.52 15.26 8.29
N ILE A 173 -9.05 16.35 7.67
CA ILE A 173 -7.91 16.37 6.75
C ILE A 173 -6.93 17.46 7.16
N LEU A 174 -5.63 17.13 7.15
CA LEU A 174 -4.53 18.09 7.06
C LEU A 174 -3.92 17.95 5.66
N GLY A 175 -3.85 19.04 4.90
CA GLY A 175 -3.39 18.94 3.53
C GLY A 175 -2.66 20.18 3.02
N LEU A 176 -1.88 19.94 1.99
CA LEU A 176 -1.30 20.95 1.12
C LEU A 176 -1.66 20.58 -0.32
N ASP A 177 -2.29 21.50 -1.00
CA ASP A 177 -2.68 21.37 -2.40
C ASP A 177 -2.19 22.59 -3.18
N ASP A 178 -1.63 22.37 -4.38
CA ASP A 178 -1.06 23.46 -5.18
C ASP A 178 -2.08 24.53 -5.57
N LYS A 179 -3.37 24.19 -5.62
CA LYS A 179 -4.44 25.13 -6.01
C LYS A 179 -5.24 25.68 -4.84
N GLU A 180 -5.30 24.94 -3.76
CA GLU A 180 -6.12 25.29 -2.59
C GLU A 180 -5.30 25.78 -1.40
N GLY A 181 -3.97 25.52 -1.43
CA GLY A 181 -3.04 25.89 -0.36
C GLY A 181 -3.04 24.89 0.81
N ALA A 182 -2.42 25.31 1.91
CA ALA A 182 -2.37 24.54 3.14
C ALA A 182 -3.68 24.69 3.92
N GLN A 183 -4.25 23.57 4.37
CA GLN A 183 -5.52 23.61 5.10
C GLN A 183 -5.65 22.49 6.14
N ILE A 184 -6.45 22.78 7.16
CA ILE A 184 -7.06 21.79 8.05
C ILE A 184 -8.56 21.88 7.83
N SER A 185 -9.21 20.75 7.54
CA SER A 185 -10.66 20.65 7.40
C SER A 185 -11.20 19.65 8.41
N ILE A 186 -12.29 19.99 9.09
CA ILE A 186 -13.02 19.12 10.02
C ILE A 186 -14.47 19.15 9.61
N GLN A 187 -15.05 17.96 9.38
CA GLN A 187 -16.41 17.80 8.92
C GLN A 187 -17.27 17.07 9.97
N SER A 188 -18.47 17.56 10.20
CA SER A 188 -19.44 16.89 11.09
C SER A 188 -19.90 15.55 10.50
N SER A 189 -20.42 14.67 11.36
CA SER A 189 -20.86 13.32 10.96
C SER A 189 -22.07 13.32 10.03
N ASP A 190 -22.87 14.35 10.06
CA ASP A 190 -24.05 14.53 9.20
C ASP A 190 -23.77 15.35 7.95
N PHE A 191 -22.49 15.75 7.73
CA PHE A 191 -22.05 16.63 6.61
C PHE A 191 -22.70 18.01 6.59
N GLU A 192 -23.34 18.42 7.68
CA GLU A 192 -24.04 19.70 7.75
C GLU A 192 -23.13 20.85 8.15
N GLU A 193 -21.99 20.53 8.79
CA GLU A 193 -21.06 21.52 9.29
C GLU A 193 -19.62 21.18 8.85
N ASN A 194 -18.90 22.22 8.43
CA ASN A 194 -17.50 22.15 8.05
C ASN A 194 -16.73 23.32 8.66
N LEU A 195 -15.64 23.00 9.34
CA LEU A 195 -14.66 23.98 9.80
C LEU A 195 -13.38 23.82 9.00
N ARG A 196 -12.96 24.90 8.34
CA ARG A 196 -11.70 24.94 7.60
C ARG A 196 -10.79 26.02 8.13
N LEU A 197 -9.54 25.68 8.38
CA LEU A 197 -8.45 26.63 8.64
C LEU A 197 -7.44 26.50 7.52
N GLY A 198 -7.08 27.60 6.87
CA GLY A 198 -6.12 27.48 5.79
C GLY A 198 -5.70 28.79 5.16
N GLN A 199 -4.85 28.67 4.16
CA GLN A 199 -4.43 29.78 3.33
C GLN A 199 -5.34 29.89 2.10
N ASN A 200 -5.90 31.06 1.89
CA ASN A 200 -6.56 31.40 0.63
C ASN A 200 -5.50 31.90 -0.36
N LEU A 201 -5.16 31.09 -1.36
CA LEU A 201 -4.13 31.45 -2.35
C LEU A 201 -4.51 32.65 -3.24
N LYS A 202 -5.80 32.95 -3.39
CA LYS A 202 -6.26 34.11 -4.19
C LYS A 202 -6.02 35.42 -3.47
N THR A 203 -6.23 35.44 -2.17
CA THR A 203 -6.05 36.65 -1.33
C THR A 203 -4.72 36.67 -0.61
N ASN A 204 -3.99 35.53 -0.61
CA ASN A 204 -2.78 35.29 0.17
C ASN A 204 -2.98 35.55 1.68
N ALA A 205 -4.18 35.35 2.18
CA ALA A 205 -4.55 35.54 3.58
C ALA A 205 -4.80 34.18 4.26
N PHE A 206 -4.64 34.14 5.57
CA PHE A 206 -5.14 33.03 6.38
C PHE A 206 -6.60 33.24 6.72
N GLU A 207 -7.38 32.18 6.61
CA GLU A 207 -8.82 32.21 6.84
C GLU A 207 -9.24 31.09 7.78
N ILE A 208 -10.24 31.40 8.64
CA ILE A 208 -11.05 30.42 9.34
C ILE A 208 -12.43 30.50 8.72
N LEU A 209 -12.87 29.42 8.10
CA LEU A 209 -14.19 29.33 7.49
C LEU A 209 -14.99 28.29 8.28
N TYR A 210 -16.15 28.69 8.76
CA TYR A 210 -17.18 27.78 9.26
C TYR A 210 -18.38 27.86 8.33
N GLU A 211 -18.86 26.72 7.90
CA GLU A 211 -20.03 26.58 7.03
C GLU A 211 -21.01 25.60 7.64
N ASN A 212 -22.29 25.94 7.59
CA ASN A 212 -23.39 25.03 7.83
C ASN A 212 -24.48 25.22 6.75
N LYS A 213 -25.55 24.42 6.78
CA LYS A 213 -26.63 24.47 5.80
C LYS A 213 -27.29 25.84 5.65
N LYS A 214 -27.18 26.74 6.61
CA LYS A 214 -27.90 28.03 6.65
C LYS A 214 -26.98 29.22 6.51
N ASP A 215 -25.79 29.14 7.10
CA ASP A 215 -24.87 30.26 7.27
C ASP A 215 -23.43 29.87 7.02
N SER A 216 -22.62 30.86 6.62
CA SER A 216 -21.17 30.74 6.61
C SER A 216 -20.54 31.94 7.33
N ILE A 217 -19.50 31.66 8.09
CA ILE A 217 -18.72 32.69 8.81
C ILE A 217 -17.29 32.56 8.34
N THR A 218 -16.72 33.67 7.84
CA THR A 218 -15.31 33.73 7.44
C THR A 218 -14.59 34.78 8.29
N LEU A 219 -13.50 34.37 8.93
CA LEU A 219 -12.56 35.26 9.58
C LEU A 219 -11.29 35.30 8.74
N THR A 220 -10.91 36.47 8.26
CA THR A 220 -9.74 36.67 7.42
C THR A 220 -8.65 37.39 8.21
N PHE A 221 -7.44 36.85 8.18
CA PHE A 221 -6.25 37.44 8.80
C PHE A 221 -5.33 37.95 7.69
N PRO A 222 -5.35 39.27 7.41
CA PRO A 222 -4.53 39.83 6.33
C PRO A 222 -3.04 39.71 6.67
N ASN A 223 -2.24 39.48 5.66
CA ASN A 223 -0.80 39.60 5.77
C ASN A 223 -0.42 41.11 5.93
N ASN A 224 0.24 41.46 7.00
CA ASN A 224 0.79 42.81 7.21
C ASN A 224 2.01 43.06 6.31
#